data_3ab16d2e8353682f37a0b3cd39f72434
#
_entry.id   3ab16d2e8353682f37a0b3cd39f72434
#
_cell.length_a   1.000
_cell.length_b   1.000
_cell.length_c   1.000
_cell.angle_alpha   90.00
_cell.angle_beta   90.00
_cell.angle_gamma   90.00
#
_symmetry.space_group_name_H-M   'P 1'
#
loop_
_entity.id
_entity.type
_entity.pdbx_description
1 polymer ?
#
loop_
_entity_poly.entity_id
_entity_poly.type
_entity_poly.pdbx_seq_one_letter_code
_entity_poly.pdbx_strand_id
1 'polypeptide(L)'
;VTNDKLAVISYTSGTTGFSKGVMLSHNSLAANVRFAQKHMPLEPGDPVVSFLPLAHTYGCAFEFLFPFTYGCHITILAKTPSPQVILQAFGEVKPRLILSVPLVIEKIYKKQILPVINKPLMKILLAIPGLNSILHRKTREKLEHSFGGRFKELVIGGAAFNPDTEKFFRKIGFRF
;
A
#
# COMPACT_ATOMS: atom_id res chain seq x y z
N VAL A 1 3.14 0.40 32.97
CA VAL A 1 1.91 -0.05 32.27
C VAL A 1 2.08 -1.51 31.97
N THR A 2 1.15 -2.37 32.43
CA THR A 2 1.18 -3.80 32.08
C THR A 2 0.76 -3.96 30.62
N ASN A 3 1.39 -4.88 29.88
CA ASN A 3 1.19 -5.09 28.45
C ASN A 3 -0.24 -5.49 28.06
N ASP A 4 -1.03 -5.99 29.01
CA ASP A 4 -2.41 -6.44 28.79
C ASP A 4 -3.46 -5.34 29.00
N LYS A 5 -3.04 -4.14 29.44
CA LYS A 5 -3.96 -3.02 29.55
C LYS A 5 -4.50 -2.60 28.18
N LEU A 6 -5.75 -2.13 28.18
CA LEU A 6 -6.40 -1.55 27.01
C LEU A 6 -5.59 -0.35 26.50
N ALA A 7 -5.27 -0.37 25.22
CA ALA A 7 -4.56 0.71 24.53
C ALA A 7 -5.49 1.51 23.60
N VAL A 8 -6.32 0.81 22.83
CA VAL A 8 -7.18 1.41 21.80
C VAL A 8 -8.50 0.63 21.72
N ILE A 9 -9.59 1.35 21.47
CA ILE A 9 -10.86 0.76 21.03
C ILE A 9 -11.07 1.19 19.56
N SER A 10 -11.02 0.21 18.65
CA SER A 10 -11.27 0.43 17.22
C SER A 10 -12.69 0.01 16.88
N TYR A 11 -13.48 0.92 16.32
CA TYR A 11 -14.85 0.63 15.94
C TYR A 11 -14.94 0.06 14.54
N THR A 12 -15.68 -1.04 14.40
CA THR A 12 -15.99 -1.66 13.11
C THR A 12 -17.49 -1.61 12.85
N SER A 13 -17.88 -1.44 11.57
CA SER A 13 -19.29 -1.60 11.17
C SER A 13 -19.70 -3.06 11.35
N GLY A 14 -20.50 -3.36 12.36
CA GLY A 14 -21.01 -4.71 12.59
C GLY A 14 -22.00 -5.12 11.49
N THR A 15 -22.01 -6.40 11.11
CA THR A 15 -22.97 -7.00 10.18
C THR A 15 -24.42 -6.90 10.65
N THR A 16 -24.63 -6.65 11.92
CA THR A 16 -25.95 -6.51 12.60
C THR A 16 -26.45 -5.05 12.67
N GLY A 17 -25.78 -4.09 12.00
CA GLY A 17 -26.15 -2.67 12.01
C GLY A 17 -25.61 -1.86 13.19
N PHE A 18 -25.10 -2.50 14.23
CA PHE A 18 -24.47 -1.83 15.39
C PHE A 18 -22.94 -1.85 15.26
N SER A 19 -22.31 -0.71 15.51
CA SER A 19 -20.84 -0.64 15.56
C SER A 19 -20.30 -1.43 16.75
N LYS A 20 -19.27 -2.24 16.51
CA LYS A 20 -18.59 -3.03 17.54
C LYS A 20 -17.26 -2.38 17.89
N GLY A 21 -17.02 -2.15 19.19
CA GLY A 21 -15.73 -1.69 19.71
C GLY A 21 -14.78 -2.86 19.91
N VAL A 22 -13.75 -2.97 19.08
CA VAL A 22 -12.69 -3.95 19.23
C VAL A 22 -11.65 -3.41 20.20
N MET A 23 -11.50 -4.06 21.35
CA MET A 23 -10.52 -3.70 22.37
C MET A 23 -9.15 -4.26 22.03
N LEU A 24 -8.15 -3.40 21.91
CA LEU A 24 -6.77 -3.75 21.61
C LEU A 24 -5.89 -3.43 22.81
N SER A 25 -5.13 -4.39 23.28
CA SER A 25 -4.15 -4.19 24.33
C SER A 25 -2.84 -3.59 23.79
N HIS A 26 -2.02 -3.02 24.68
CA HIS A 26 -0.65 -2.60 24.34
C HIS A 26 0.16 -3.75 23.74
N ASN A 27 -0.01 -4.96 24.26
CA ASN A 27 0.71 -6.14 23.77
C ASN A 27 0.30 -6.49 22.33
N SER A 28 -0.99 -6.39 21.99
CA SER A 28 -1.49 -6.63 20.61
C SER A 28 -0.86 -5.67 19.61
N LEU A 29 -0.80 -4.38 19.93
CA LEU A 29 -0.19 -3.37 19.07
C LEU A 29 1.32 -3.57 18.95
N ALA A 30 2.01 -3.82 20.08
CA ALA A 30 3.44 -4.07 20.10
C ALA A 30 3.83 -5.34 19.33
N ALA A 31 2.99 -6.37 19.32
CA ALA A 31 3.22 -7.58 18.54
C ALA A 31 3.20 -7.30 17.03
N ASN A 32 2.24 -6.49 16.55
CA ASN A 32 2.18 -6.06 15.15
C ASN A 32 3.39 -5.21 14.77
N VAL A 33 3.81 -4.28 15.63
CA VAL A 33 5.00 -3.46 15.40
C VAL A 33 6.25 -4.35 15.31
N ARG A 34 6.44 -5.28 16.23
CA ARG A 34 7.59 -6.23 16.20
C ARG A 34 7.57 -7.10 14.95
N PHE A 35 6.39 -7.56 14.52
CA PHE A 35 6.24 -8.29 13.26
C PHE A 35 6.71 -7.44 12.08
N ALA A 36 6.24 -6.18 11.99
CA ALA A 36 6.60 -5.27 10.93
C ALA A 36 8.12 -4.96 10.91
N GLN A 37 8.72 -4.70 12.07
CA GLN A 37 10.16 -4.48 12.21
C GLN A 37 10.99 -5.66 11.71
N LYS A 38 10.49 -6.87 11.85
CA LYS A 38 11.19 -8.10 11.42
C LYS A 38 11.01 -8.40 9.93
N HIS A 39 9.88 -8.03 9.35
CA HIS A 39 9.47 -8.51 8.03
C HIS A 39 9.31 -7.41 6.97
N MET A 40 9.25 -6.14 7.36
CA MET A 40 9.07 -5.03 6.43
C MET A 40 10.35 -4.22 6.28
N PRO A 41 10.73 -3.84 5.03
CA PRO A 41 12.05 -3.27 4.73
C PRO A 41 12.11 -1.75 4.99
N LEU A 42 12.02 -1.33 6.26
CA LEU A 42 12.28 0.05 6.70
C LEU A 42 13.55 0.14 7.54
N GLU A 43 14.17 1.30 7.48
CA GLU A 43 15.32 1.70 8.30
C GLU A 43 15.02 3.04 8.99
N PRO A 44 15.66 3.38 10.11
CA PRO A 44 15.52 4.68 10.76
C PRO A 44 15.80 5.83 9.76
N GLY A 45 14.93 6.83 9.75
CA GLY A 45 15.00 7.95 8.81
C GLY A 45 14.36 7.72 7.44
N ASP A 46 13.94 6.49 7.12
CA ASP A 46 13.26 6.22 5.85
C ASP A 46 11.94 7.00 5.75
N PRO A 47 11.62 7.58 4.58
CA PRO A 47 10.36 8.26 4.36
C PRO A 47 9.21 7.28 4.13
N VAL A 48 8.07 7.56 4.74
CA VAL A 48 6.79 6.87 4.52
C VAL A 48 5.66 7.88 4.33
N VAL A 49 4.61 7.48 3.61
CA VAL A 49 3.39 8.28 3.44
C VAL A 49 2.25 7.55 4.14
N SER A 50 1.62 8.22 5.09
CA SER A 50 0.42 7.75 5.79
C SER A 50 -0.82 8.37 5.14
N PHE A 51 -1.67 7.57 4.52
CA PHE A 51 -2.89 7.99 3.85
C PHE A 51 -4.10 7.08 4.16
N LEU A 52 -3.86 5.95 4.81
CA LEU A 52 -4.94 5.09 5.31
C LEU A 52 -5.56 5.70 6.58
N PRO A 53 -6.85 5.45 6.85
CA PRO A 53 -7.47 5.92 8.08
C PRO A 53 -6.79 5.34 9.32
N LEU A 54 -6.20 6.19 10.16
CA LEU A 54 -5.54 5.76 11.40
C LEU A 54 -6.53 5.23 12.45
N ALA A 55 -7.83 5.45 12.28
CA ALA A 55 -8.89 4.83 13.08
C ALA A 55 -9.00 3.31 12.82
N HIS A 56 -8.53 2.82 11.66
CA HIS A 56 -8.44 1.40 11.37
C HIS A 56 -7.10 0.83 11.84
N THR A 57 -7.15 -0.39 12.39
CA THR A 57 -5.98 -1.07 12.96
C THR A 57 -4.82 -1.22 11.99
N TYR A 58 -5.10 -1.47 10.70
CA TYR A 58 -4.08 -1.60 9.66
C TYR A 58 -3.30 -0.29 9.46
N GLY A 59 -3.97 0.84 9.28
CA GLY A 59 -3.33 2.15 9.18
C GLY A 59 -2.61 2.55 10.47
N CYS A 60 -3.28 2.36 11.62
CA CYS A 60 -2.71 2.66 12.93
C CYS A 60 -1.40 1.90 13.19
N ALA A 61 -1.41 0.58 13.00
CA ALA A 61 -0.26 -0.26 13.32
C ALA A 61 0.90 -0.06 12.33
N PHE A 62 0.61 -0.01 11.03
CA PHE A 62 1.65 -0.13 10.00
C PHE A 62 2.03 1.19 9.31
N GLU A 63 1.11 2.17 9.19
CA GLU A 63 1.47 3.49 8.66
C GLU A 63 1.87 4.51 9.73
N PHE A 64 1.57 4.22 11.01
CA PHE A 64 1.90 5.14 12.10
C PHE A 64 2.78 4.50 13.16
N LEU A 65 2.28 3.54 13.97
CA LEU A 65 3.03 3.02 15.12
C LEU A 65 4.36 2.38 14.73
N PHE A 66 4.39 1.54 13.70
CA PHE A 66 5.61 0.90 13.24
C PHE A 66 6.67 1.91 12.78
N PRO A 67 6.41 2.77 11.78
CA PRO A 67 7.41 3.73 11.34
C PRO A 67 7.77 4.75 12.42
N PHE A 68 6.83 5.15 13.28
CA PHE A 68 7.09 6.06 14.41
C PHE A 68 8.08 5.47 15.41
N THR A 69 7.83 4.25 15.87
CA THR A 69 8.70 3.55 16.82
C THR A 69 10.04 3.15 16.23
N TYR A 70 10.14 3.12 14.89
CA TYR A 70 11.38 2.80 14.18
C TYR A 70 12.20 4.04 13.80
N GLY A 71 11.70 5.23 14.10
CA GLY A 71 12.38 6.49 13.82
C GLY A 71 12.33 6.90 12.35
N CYS A 72 11.28 6.52 11.63
CA CYS A 72 11.06 6.89 10.24
C CYS A 72 10.46 8.30 10.11
N HIS A 73 10.61 8.91 8.93
CA HIS A 73 9.97 10.17 8.59
C HIS A 73 8.56 9.93 8.03
N ILE A 74 7.52 10.27 8.82
CA ILE A 74 6.12 10.03 8.44
C ILE A 74 5.51 11.31 7.86
N THR A 75 5.08 11.26 6.60
CA THR A 75 4.27 12.31 5.97
C THR A 75 2.81 11.90 6.00
N ILE A 76 2.01 12.61 6.79
CA ILE A 76 0.56 12.37 6.88
C ILE A 76 -0.16 13.15 5.78
N LEU A 77 -0.97 12.45 4.97
CA LEU A 77 -1.72 13.06 3.89
C LEU A 77 -2.94 13.79 4.45
N ALA A 78 -2.91 15.13 4.42
CA ALA A 78 -3.99 15.97 4.93
C ALA A 78 -5.21 16.05 3.99
N LYS A 79 -5.04 15.75 2.70
CA LYS A 79 -6.10 15.78 1.69
C LYS A 79 -6.83 14.43 1.62
N THR A 80 -8.10 14.45 1.22
CA THR A 80 -8.85 13.22 0.94
C THR A 80 -8.10 12.33 -0.05
N PRO A 81 -7.80 11.08 0.31
CA PRO A 81 -7.01 10.19 -0.53
C PRO A 81 -7.72 9.87 -1.85
N SER A 82 -7.23 10.42 -2.94
CA SER A 82 -7.56 9.99 -4.30
C SER A 82 -6.33 9.39 -4.97
N PRO A 83 -6.46 8.54 -5.99
CA PRO A 83 -5.29 8.00 -6.70
C PRO A 83 -4.30 9.07 -7.15
N GLN A 84 -4.78 10.22 -7.59
CA GLN A 84 -3.97 11.33 -8.04
C GLN A 84 -3.18 11.97 -6.90
N VAL A 85 -3.86 12.27 -5.79
CA VAL A 85 -3.25 12.89 -4.59
C VAL A 85 -2.23 11.94 -3.96
N ILE A 86 -2.54 10.64 -3.89
CA ILE A 86 -1.63 9.63 -3.36
C ILE A 86 -0.35 9.53 -4.22
N LEU A 87 -0.49 9.44 -5.54
CA LEU A 87 0.66 9.35 -6.43
C LEU A 87 1.50 10.63 -6.46
N GLN A 88 0.86 11.81 -6.32
CA GLN A 88 1.60 13.05 -6.14
C GLN A 88 2.44 13.01 -4.86
N ALA A 89 1.85 12.62 -3.73
CA ALA A 89 2.58 12.48 -2.48
C ALA A 89 3.73 11.46 -2.58
N PHE A 90 3.52 10.34 -3.28
CA PHE A 90 4.59 9.37 -3.52
C PHE A 90 5.72 9.94 -4.38
N GLY A 91 5.41 10.75 -5.38
CA GLY A 91 6.41 11.44 -6.22
C GLY A 91 7.26 12.44 -5.42
N GLU A 92 6.63 13.16 -4.49
CA GLU A 92 7.28 14.17 -3.64
C GLU A 92 8.11 13.53 -2.51
N VAL A 93 7.52 12.59 -1.78
CA VAL A 93 8.10 11.95 -0.57
C VAL A 93 9.06 10.82 -0.93
N LYS A 94 8.79 10.08 -2.01
CA LYS A 94 9.54 8.90 -2.46
C LYS A 94 9.64 7.85 -1.35
N PRO A 95 8.49 7.34 -0.86
CA PRO A 95 8.45 6.44 0.29
C PRO A 95 9.26 5.16 0.06
N ARG A 96 9.80 4.62 1.14
CA ARG A 96 10.60 3.40 1.12
C ARG A 96 9.76 2.13 1.21
N LEU A 97 8.68 2.20 1.97
CA LEU A 97 7.63 1.20 2.09
C LEU A 97 6.29 1.86 1.78
N ILE A 98 5.46 1.17 1.02
CA ILE A 98 4.10 1.63 0.72
C ILE A 98 3.13 0.59 1.27
N LEU A 99 2.21 1.05 2.10
CA LEU A 99 1.11 0.24 2.61
C LEU A 99 -0.17 0.69 1.90
N SER A 100 -0.95 -0.24 1.42
CA SER A 100 -2.16 0.11 0.68
C SER A 100 -3.26 -0.94 0.86
N VAL A 101 -4.45 -0.56 0.44
CA VAL A 101 -5.59 -1.48 0.32
C VAL A 101 -5.87 -1.77 -1.15
N PRO A 102 -6.45 -2.94 -1.48
CA PRO A 102 -6.73 -3.35 -2.86
C PRO A 102 -7.45 -2.28 -3.67
N LEU A 103 -8.47 -1.65 -3.10
CA LEU A 103 -9.28 -0.63 -3.77
C LEU A 103 -8.46 0.54 -4.34
N VAL A 104 -7.43 0.99 -3.63
CA VAL A 104 -6.55 2.10 -4.07
C VAL A 104 -5.73 1.64 -5.26
N ILE A 105 -5.09 0.48 -5.15
CA ILE A 105 -4.23 -0.07 -6.20
C ILE A 105 -5.03 -0.40 -7.46
N GLU A 106 -6.21 -0.99 -7.31
CA GLU A 106 -7.11 -1.27 -8.43
C GLU A 106 -7.60 0.01 -9.13
N LYS A 107 -7.88 1.08 -8.39
CA LYS A 107 -8.23 2.38 -8.99
C LYS A 107 -7.06 2.96 -9.79
N ILE A 108 -5.83 2.84 -9.27
CA ILE A 108 -4.61 3.26 -9.99
C ILE A 108 -4.44 2.42 -11.27
N TYR A 109 -4.56 1.09 -11.16
CA TYR A 109 -4.50 0.18 -12.30
C TYR A 109 -5.53 0.53 -13.38
N LYS A 110 -6.81 0.66 -12.99
CA LYS A 110 -7.90 0.99 -13.91
C LYS A 110 -7.76 2.34 -14.59
N LYS A 111 -7.22 3.35 -13.88
CA LYS A 111 -7.07 4.71 -14.43
C LYS A 111 -5.83 4.89 -15.27
N GLN A 112 -4.69 4.30 -14.91
CA GLN A 112 -3.41 4.58 -15.53
C GLN A 112 -2.91 3.48 -16.48
N ILE A 113 -3.21 2.22 -16.18
CA ILE A 113 -2.63 1.08 -16.89
C ILE A 113 -3.61 0.50 -17.89
N LEU A 114 -4.81 0.18 -17.44
CA LEU A 114 -5.81 -0.49 -18.25
C LEU A 114 -6.15 0.23 -19.57
N PRO A 115 -6.28 1.57 -19.61
CA PRO A 115 -6.51 2.29 -20.88
C PRO A 115 -5.35 2.18 -21.87
N VAL A 116 -4.13 2.02 -21.38
CA VAL A 116 -2.93 1.92 -22.22
C VAL A 116 -2.83 0.51 -22.82
N ILE A 117 -2.96 -0.52 -22.00
CA ILE A 117 -2.82 -1.92 -22.46
C ILE A 117 -4.00 -2.38 -23.35
N ASN A 118 -5.17 -1.75 -23.21
CA ASN A 118 -6.34 -2.05 -24.01
C ASN A 118 -6.35 -1.40 -25.41
N LYS A 119 -5.41 -0.52 -25.73
CA LYS A 119 -5.29 0.02 -27.09
C LYS A 119 -5.01 -1.10 -28.09
N PRO A 120 -5.68 -1.11 -29.28
CA PRO A 120 -5.50 -2.17 -30.26
C PRO A 120 -4.03 -2.39 -30.65
N LEU A 121 -3.30 -1.32 -30.91
CA LEU A 121 -1.87 -1.40 -31.20
C LEU A 121 -1.07 -2.04 -30.08
N MET A 122 -1.37 -1.71 -28.80
CA MET A 122 -0.66 -2.28 -27.64
C MET A 122 -0.94 -3.77 -27.49
N LYS A 123 -2.18 -4.22 -27.76
CA LYS A 123 -2.53 -5.66 -27.76
C LYS A 123 -1.74 -6.42 -28.83
N ILE A 124 -1.59 -5.86 -30.03
CA ILE A 124 -0.78 -6.48 -31.09
C ILE A 124 0.68 -6.55 -30.67
N LEU A 125 1.25 -5.47 -30.16
CA LEU A 125 2.65 -5.43 -29.72
C LEU A 125 2.92 -6.38 -28.56
N LEU A 126 1.98 -6.55 -27.62
CA LEU A 126 2.08 -7.49 -26.51
C LEU A 126 1.96 -8.96 -26.95
N ALA A 127 1.43 -9.25 -28.15
CA ALA A 127 1.35 -10.60 -28.71
C ALA A 127 2.66 -11.04 -29.39
N ILE A 128 3.58 -10.10 -29.69
CA ILE A 128 4.85 -10.42 -30.36
C ILE A 128 5.86 -10.96 -29.34
N PRO A 129 6.39 -12.19 -29.52
CA PRO A 129 7.42 -12.75 -28.65
C PRO A 129 8.67 -11.85 -28.57
N GLY A 130 9.22 -11.67 -27.38
CA GLY A 130 10.37 -10.80 -27.12
C GLY A 130 9.97 -9.33 -26.90
N LEU A 131 9.09 -8.76 -27.71
CA LEU A 131 8.63 -7.38 -27.55
C LEU A 131 7.73 -7.23 -26.30
N ASN A 132 6.95 -8.24 -25.97
CA ASN A 132 6.13 -8.28 -24.77
C ASN A 132 6.98 -8.10 -23.48
N SER A 133 8.15 -8.74 -23.41
CA SER A 133 9.04 -8.62 -22.26
C SER A 133 9.57 -7.20 -22.08
N ILE A 134 9.93 -6.55 -23.18
CA ILE A 134 10.37 -5.14 -23.19
C ILE A 134 9.23 -4.23 -22.73
N LEU A 135 8.02 -4.45 -23.26
CA LEU A 135 6.84 -3.65 -22.91
C LEU A 135 6.43 -3.85 -21.45
N HIS A 136 6.47 -5.09 -20.93
CA HIS A 136 6.21 -5.37 -19.53
C HIS A 136 7.22 -4.67 -18.63
N ARG A 137 8.52 -4.73 -18.96
CA ARG A 137 9.57 -4.02 -18.23
C ARG A 137 9.33 -2.50 -18.22
N LYS A 138 9.08 -1.90 -19.39
CA LYS A 138 8.77 -0.45 -19.47
C LYS A 138 7.51 -0.06 -18.68
N THR A 139 6.49 -0.90 -18.72
CA THR A 139 5.26 -0.68 -17.91
C THR A 139 5.54 -0.75 -16.44
N ARG A 140 6.34 -1.72 -15.98
CA ARG A 140 6.78 -1.83 -14.60
C ARG A 140 7.57 -0.60 -14.17
N GLU A 141 8.62 -0.22 -14.93
CA GLU A 141 9.47 0.94 -14.63
C GLU A 141 8.65 2.24 -14.52
N LYS A 142 7.70 2.44 -15.45
CA LYS A 142 6.79 3.59 -15.40
C LYS A 142 5.90 3.57 -14.17
N LEU A 143 5.37 2.41 -13.81
CA LEU A 143 4.55 2.24 -12.63
C LEU A 143 5.37 2.46 -11.36
N GLU A 144 6.54 1.85 -11.23
CA GLU A 144 7.46 2.05 -10.10
C GLU A 144 7.83 3.52 -9.96
N HIS A 145 8.08 4.22 -11.06
CA HIS A 145 8.35 5.65 -11.05
C HIS A 145 7.17 6.47 -10.52
N SER A 146 5.94 6.12 -10.91
CA SER A 146 4.73 6.80 -10.42
C SER A 146 4.48 6.57 -8.91
N PHE A 147 5.07 5.52 -8.35
CA PHE A 147 5.08 5.24 -6.91
C PHE A 147 6.30 5.84 -6.18
N GLY A 148 6.97 6.82 -6.80
CA GLY A 148 8.11 7.53 -6.23
C GLY A 148 9.48 6.93 -6.59
N GLY A 149 9.53 5.74 -7.20
CA GLY A 149 10.72 5.10 -7.76
C GLY A 149 11.73 4.56 -6.77
N ARG A 150 11.51 4.72 -5.44
CA ARG A 150 12.47 4.35 -4.39
C ARG A 150 11.95 3.30 -3.41
N PHE A 151 10.68 2.88 -3.52
CA PHE A 151 10.13 1.89 -2.60
C PHE A 151 10.79 0.52 -2.79
N LYS A 152 11.03 -0.16 -1.69
CA LYS A 152 11.53 -1.54 -1.66
C LYS A 152 10.37 -2.53 -1.83
N GLU A 153 9.23 -2.21 -1.23
CA GLU A 153 8.07 -3.09 -1.22
C GLU A 153 6.75 -2.31 -1.15
N LEU A 154 5.71 -2.85 -1.78
CA LEU A 154 4.32 -2.43 -1.64
C LEU A 154 3.54 -3.56 -0.97
N VAL A 155 3.03 -3.32 0.23
CA VAL A 155 2.19 -4.27 0.96
C VAL A 155 0.71 -3.94 0.71
N ILE A 156 -0.04 -4.90 0.20
CA ILE A 156 -1.48 -4.75 -0.06
C ILE A 156 -2.23 -5.62 0.95
N GLY A 157 -3.03 -4.99 1.80
CA GLY A 157 -3.74 -5.70 2.87
C GLY A 157 -5.15 -5.17 3.13
N GLY A 158 -5.83 -5.78 4.09
CA GLY A 158 -7.15 -5.35 4.57
C GLY A 158 -8.36 -5.88 3.79
N ALA A 159 -8.18 -6.42 2.57
CA ALA A 159 -9.24 -7.05 1.78
C ALA A 159 -8.65 -7.98 0.72
N ALA A 160 -9.51 -8.77 0.05
CA ALA A 160 -9.08 -9.59 -1.09
C ALA A 160 -8.66 -8.71 -2.26
N PHE A 161 -7.54 -9.04 -2.88
CA PHE A 161 -7.05 -8.35 -4.07
C PHE A 161 -7.70 -8.93 -5.33
N ASN A 162 -8.06 -8.06 -6.28
CA ASN A 162 -8.68 -8.50 -7.53
C ASN A 162 -7.74 -9.41 -8.33
N PRO A 163 -8.15 -10.65 -8.70
CA PRO A 163 -7.27 -11.64 -9.33
C PRO A 163 -6.68 -11.17 -10.66
N ASP A 164 -7.41 -10.41 -11.47
CA ASP A 164 -6.91 -9.93 -12.77
C ASP A 164 -5.83 -8.87 -12.58
N THR A 165 -6.02 -7.98 -11.62
CA THR A 165 -5.02 -6.94 -11.27
C THR A 165 -3.78 -7.59 -10.68
N GLU A 166 -3.93 -8.56 -9.78
CA GLU A 166 -2.83 -9.33 -9.21
C GLU A 166 -2.04 -10.07 -10.29
N LYS A 167 -2.73 -10.83 -11.14
CA LYS A 167 -2.13 -11.56 -12.27
C LYS A 167 -1.34 -10.63 -13.20
N PHE A 168 -1.88 -9.45 -13.48
CA PHE A 168 -1.17 -8.45 -14.28
C PHE A 168 0.11 -7.96 -13.59
N PHE A 169 0.05 -7.60 -12.31
CA PHE A 169 1.20 -7.10 -11.57
C PHE A 169 2.31 -8.16 -11.46
N ARG A 170 1.94 -9.42 -11.19
CA ARG A 170 2.89 -10.55 -11.22
C ARG A 170 3.50 -10.72 -12.61
N LYS A 171 2.69 -10.63 -13.67
CA LYS A 171 3.15 -10.77 -15.07
C LYS A 171 4.20 -9.74 -15.46
N ILE A 172 4.07 -8.49 -15.03
CA ILE A 172 5.05 -7.44 -15.31
C ILE A 172 6.23 -7.45 -14.33
N GLY A 173 6.20 -8.31 -13.29
CA GLY A 173 7.22 -8.38 -12.24
C GLY A 173 7.22 -7.15 -11.32
N PHE A 174 6.05 -6.54 -11.07
CA PHE A 174 5.92 -5.42 -10.12
C PHE A 174 6.08 -5.94 -8.69
N ARG A 175 6.73 -5.18 -7.84
CA ARG A 175 7.05 -5.58 -6.44
C ARG A 175 5.87 -5.27 -5.52
N PHE A 176 5.20 -6.32 -4.98
CA PHE A 176 4.13 -6.23 -3.99
C PHE A 176 3.95 -7.55 -3.26
#